data_7da0c54d7751c1ee6935d8e4d7122110
#
_entry.id   7da0c54d7751c1ee6935d8e4d7122110
#
_cell.length_a   1.000
_cell.length_b   1.000
_cell.length_c   1.000
_cell.angle_alpha   90.00
_cell.angle_beta   90.00
_cell.angle_gamma   90.00
#
_symmetry.space_group_name_H-M   'P 1'
#
loop_
_entity.id
_entity.type
_entity.pdbx_description
1 polymer ?
#
loop_
_entity_poly.entity_id
_entity_poly.type
_entity_poly.pdbx_seq_one_letter_code
_entity_poly.pdbx_strand_id
1 'polypeptide(L)'
;MTKIILTIGGSDPFSGGGIQTDLKTFENHQVFGLSTLTCLATAPKNHFQIHDLETSLVKEQLASIPAGSLDGIKIGLIHSEESMLQIATFLKKHAGLPVVLDPVLAFKETTSVYEKRYMQLLIEKLFPFATIITPNLKEAELLIGRKLTTVEEVQQAAEELNSLGAATVVIKGGNRWLGQEARDFFYDGQQHIQLVKEKVMAHTIDGAGCSFASAIGANLVKGYPLIEAVDLAKTYVHEAIVSGVQLNAAFGSVWHEGLRAGGVADNDKKN
;
A
#
# COMPACT_ATOMS: atom_id res chain seq x y z
N MET A 1 12.27 17.80 13.36
CA MET A 1 13.15 16.71 12.88
C MET A 1 12.50 16.06 11.68
N THR A 2 13.28 15.62 10.71
CA THR A 2 12.78 14.86 9.57
C THR A 2 12.18 13.54 10.05
N LYS A 3 10.99 13.21 9.59
CA LYS A 3 10.33 11.92 9.88
C LYS A 3 10.95 10.81 9.05
N ILE A 4 11.06 9.63 9.63
CA ILE A 4 11.69 8.46 9.01
C ILE A 4 10.70 7.30 8.99
N ILE A 5 10.47 6.72 7.81
CA ILE A 5 9.57 5.58 7.62
C ILE A 5 10.31 4.44 6.91
N LEU A 6 10.09 3.21 7.38
CA LEU A 6 10.60 2.01 6.72
C LEU A 6 9.53 1.45 5.79
N THR A 7 9.86 1.21 4.51
CA THR A 7 9.06 0.32 3.67
C THR A 7 9.66 -1.08 3.65
N ILE A 8 8.80 -2.09 3.76
CA ILE A 8 9.14 -3.51 3.62
C ILE A 8 8.34 -4.06 2.44
N GLY A 9 9.00 -4.49 1.38
CA GLY A 9 8.29 -4.95 0.20
C GLY A 9 9.17 -5.42 -0.94
N GLY A 10 8.56 -5.78 -2.06
CA GLY A 10 9.25 -6.20 -3.28
C GLY A 10 9.81 -5.03 -4.07
N SER A 11 10.78 -5.31 -4.93
CA SER A 11 11.31 -4.37 -5.91
C SER A 11 10.66 -4.62 -7.28
N ASP A 12 10.12 -3.56 -7.90
CA ASP A 12 9.56 -3.59 -9.27
C ASP A 12 10.40 -2.68 -10.18
N PRO A 13 11.10 -3.22 -11.20
CA PRO A 13 11.95 -2.44 -12.09
C PRO A 13 11.18 -1.40 -12.92
N PHE A 14 9.87 -1.57 -13.09
CA PHE A 14 9.02 -0.61 -13.81
C PHE A 14 8.50 0.51 -12.91
N SER A 15 8.80 0.46 -11.61
CA SER A 15 8.20 1.38 -10.62
C SER A 15 6.66 1.40 -10.65
N GLY A 16 6.05 0.32 -11.13
CA GLY A 16 4.62 0.09 -11.11
C GLY A 16 4.15 -0.53 -9.79
N GLY A 17 4.81 -0.23 -8.70
CA GLY A 17 4.57 -0.71 -7.34
C GLY A 17 5.87 -0.89 -6.56
N GLY A 18 5.79 -1.58 -5.42
CA GLY A 18 6.93 -1.95 -4.60
C GLY A 18 7.66 -0.77 -3.96
N ILE A 19 8.87 -1.03 -3.50
CA ILE A 19 9.67 -0.05 -2.73
C ILE A 19 10.02 1.19 -3.56
N GLN A 20 10.14 1.11 -4.88
CA GLN A 20 10.42 2.26 -5.74
C GLN A 20 9.29 3.28 -5.67
N THR A 21 8.06 2.82 -5.72
CA THR A 21 6.86 3.65 -5.58
C THR A 21 6.74 4.21 -4.17
N ASP A 22 7.03 3.39 -3.16
CA ASP A 22 6.97 3.79 -1.76
C ASP A 22 7.97 4.91 -1.47
N LEU A 23 9.24 4.75 -1.86
CA LEU A 23 10.29 5.74 -1.64
C LEU A 23 10.00 7.07 -2.36
N LYS A 24 9.53 7.03 -3.62
CA LYS A 24 9.09 8.23 -4.34
C LYS A 24 7.94 8.95 -3.61
N THR A 25 6.99 8.20 -3.08
CA THR A 25 5.88 8.75 -2.31
C THR A 25 6.36 9.42 -1.03
N PHE A 26 7.27 8.78 -0.30
CA PHE A 26 7.84 9.34 0.93
C PHE A 26 8.60 10.63 0.67
N GLU A 27 9.47 10.68 -0.35
CA GLU A 27 10.19 11.88 -0.74
C GLU A 27 9.24 13.03 -1.10
N ASN A 28 8.16 12.75 -1.86
CA ASN A 28 7.15 13.76 -2.18
C ASN A 28 6.43 14.29 -0.93
N HIS A 29 6.29 13.48 0.10
CA HIS A 29 5.72 13.88 1.39
C HIS A 29 6.75 14.47 2.35
N GLN A 30 8.00 14.66 1.94
CA GLN A 30 9.11 15.17 2.78
C GLN A 30 9.36 14.26 4.00
N VAL A 31 9.24 12.96 3.81
CA VAL A 31 9.54 11.91 4.79
C VAL A 31 10.72 11.10 4.26
N PHE A 32 11.71 10.84 5.11
CA PHE A 32 12.89 10.06 4.71
C PHE A 32 12.54 8.57 4.71
N GLY A 33 12.69 7.92 3.56
CA GLY A 33 12.37 6.51 3.37
C GLY A 33 13.58 5.60 3.57
N LEU A 34 13.44 4.61 4.47
CA LEU A 34 14.30 3.43 4.52
C LEU A 34 13.60 2.25 3.83
N SER A 35 14.35 1.24 3.40
CA SER A 35 13.75 0.08 2.73
C SER A 35 14.35 -1.26 3.15
N THR A 36 13.51 -2.29 3.18
CA THR A 36 13.87 -3.72 3.27
C THR A 36 13.22 -4.44 2.11
N LEU A 37 14.02 -5.13 1.32
CA LEU A 37 13.56 -5.92 0.19
C LEU A 37 13.13 -7.32 0.63
N THR A 38 11.97 -7.78 0.15
CA THR A 38 11.46 -9.14 0.36
C THR A 38 11.62 -10.03 -0.88
N CYS A 39 11.49 -9.43 -2.07
CA CYS A 39 11.57 -10.12 -3.36
C CYS A 39 11.94 -9.14 -4.48
N LEU A 40 12.31 -9.69 -5.62
CA LEU A 40 12.55 -8.96 -6.87
C LEU A 40 11.53 -9.38 -7.91
N ALA A 41 10.88 -8.40 -8.54
CA ALA A 41 10.05 -8.65 -9.71
C ALA A 41 10.87 -8.52 -10.99
N THR A 42 10.60 -9.38 -11.96
CA THR A 42 11.12 -9.30 -13.33
C THR A 42 9.98 -9.53 -14.32
N ALA A 43 10.11 -9.04 -15.55
CA ALA A 43 9.10 -9.29 -16.58
C ALA A 43 9.74 -9.54 -17.96
N PRO A 44 10.55 -10.59 -18.12
CA PRO A 44 11.12 -10.92 -19.42
C PRO A 44 10.00 -11.22 -20.42
N LYS A 45 10.04 -10.56 -21.59
CA LYS A 45 8.99 -10.70 -22.64
C LYS A 45 7.57 -10.44 -22.13
N ASN A 46 7.39 -9.47 -21.22
CA ASN A 46 6.13 -9.13 -20.55
C ASN A 46 5.56 -10.25 -19.64
N HIS A 47 6.35 -11.26 -19.31
CA HIS A 47 6.00 -12.30 -18.36
C HIS A 47 6.47 -11.91 -16.95
N PHE A 48 5.51 -11.57 -16.10
CA PHE A 48 5.81 -11.16 -14.72
C PHE A 48 6.23 -12.37 -13.86
N GLN A 49 7.37 -12.23 -13.17
CA GLN A 49 7.92 -13.25 -12.27
C GLN A 49 8.38 -12.61 -10.97
N ILE A 50 8.23 -13.32 -9.85
CA ILE A 50 8.69 -12.91 -8.53
C ILE A 50 9.80 -13.86 -8.09
N HIS A 51 10.91 -13.30 -7.63
CA HIS A 51 12.05 -14.02 -7.09
C HIS A 51 12.19 -13.63 -5.63
N ASP A 52 11.92 -14.57 -4.72
CA ASP A 52 12.09 -14.35 -3.29
C ASP A 52 13.56 -14.13 -2.94
N LEU A 53 13.80 -13.22 -2.00
CA LEU A 53 15.10 -13.15 -1.35
C LEU A 53 15.19 -14.21 -0.25
N GLU A 54 16.40 -14.72 -0.06
CA GLU A 54 16.70 -15.60 1.07
C GLU A 54 16.26 -14.95 2.39
N THR A 55 15.54 -15.71 3.21
CA THR A 55 14.98 -15.20 4.49
C THR A 55 16.07 -14.67 5.43
N SER A 56 17.27 -15.26 5.39
CA SER A 56 18.45 -14.75 6.10
C SER A 56 18.81 -13.33 5.72
N LEU A 57 18.77 -13.02 4.41
CA LEU A 57 19.06 -11.69 3.89
C LEU A 57 17.98 -10.67 4.29
N VAL A 58 16.71 -11.07 4.27
CA VAL A 58 15.62 -10.21 4.78
C VAL A 58 15.82 -9.90 6.27
N LYS A 59 16.19 -10.89 7.07
CA LYS A 59 16.50 -10.73 8.49
C LYS A 59 17.69 -9.80 8.72
N GLU A 60 18.77 -9.92 7.95
CA GLU A 60 19.95 -9.06 8.02
C GLU A 60 19.65 -7.62 7.66
N GLN A 61 18.84 -7.37 6.62
CA GLN A 61 18.37 -6.03 6.28
C GLN A 61 17.57 -5.41 7.44
N LEU A 62 16.63 -6.14 8.02
CA LEU A 62 15.84 -5.67 9.18
C LEU A 62 16.74 -5.39 10.39
N ALA A 63 17.76 -6.22 10.63
CA ALA A 63 18.71 -6.02 11.70
C ALA A 63 19.64 -4.81 11.50
N SER A 64 19.79 -4.35 10.25
CA SER A 64 20.61 -3.18 9.89
C SER A 64 19.87 -1.86 10.15
N ILE A 65 18.56 -1.89 10.40
CA ILE A 65 17.79 -0.66 10.70
C ILE A 65 18.19 -0.17 12.10
N PRO A 66 18.66 1.10 12.24
CA PRO A 66 19.09 1.62 13.53
C PRO A 66 17.95 1.65 14.54
N ALA A 67 18.21 1.18 15.76
CA ALA A 67 17.22 1.15 16.83
C ALA A 67 16.73 2.58 17.16
N GLY A 68 15.41 2.75 17.28
CA GLY A 68 14.79 4.04 17.65
C GLY A 68 14.81 5.10 16.54
N SER A 69 15.24 4.78 15.32
CA SER A 69 15.27 5.72 14.20
C SER A 69 13.93 5.90 13.48
N LEU A 70 13.01 4.95 13.63
CA LEU A 70 11.77 4.93 12.87
C LEU A 70 10.65 5.71 13.54
N ASP A 71 9.88 6.45 12.75
CA ASP A 71 8.58 7.05 13.12
C ASP A 71 7.40 6.20 12.65
N GLY A 72 7.57 5.29 11.67
CA GLY A 72 6.51 4.42 11.16
C GLY A 72 7.02 3.34 10.21
N ILE A 73 6.13 2.43 9.85
CA ILE A 73 6.43 1.29 8.96
C ILE A 73 5.30 1.12 7.93
N LYS A 74 5.67 0.94 6.66
CA LYS A 74 4.75 0.49 5.61
C LYS A 74 5.16 -0.90 5.16
N ILE A 75 4.20 -1.81 5.06
CA ILE A 75 4.41 -3.17 4.58
C ILE A 75 3.64 -3.35 3.27
N GLY A 76 4.32 -3.80 2.23
CA GLY A 76 3.75 -4.17 0.94
C GLY A 76 3.87 -5.66 0.66
N LEU A 77 4.31 -6.01 -0.54
CA LEU A 77 4.42 -7.40 -0.98
C LEU A 77 5.44 -8.18 -0.13
N ILE A 78 4.95 -9.22 0.55
CA ILE A 78 5.74 -10.28 1.16
C ILE A 78 5.33 -11.57 0.45
N HIS A 79 6.22 -12.22 -0.26
CA HIS A 79 5.86 -13.41 -1.02
C HIS A 79 6.15 -14.70 -0.23
N SER A 80 7.17 -14.71 0.63
CA SER A 80 7.61 -15.86 1.46
C SER A 80 6.96 -15.85 2.85
N GLU A 81 6.42 -16.99 3.29
CA GLU A 81 5.89 -17.20 4.66
C GLU A 81 6.99 -17.01 5.72
N GLU A 82 8.19 -17.49 5.45
CA GLU A 82 9.32 -17.39 6.36
C GLU A 82 9.75 -15.93 6.56
N SER A 83 9.78 -15.17 5.49
CA SER A 83 10.06 -13.72 5.55
C SER A 83 8.97 -12.98 6.34
N MET A 84 7.69 -13.37 6.19
CA MET A 84 6.58 -12.83 6.98
C MET A 84 6.80 -13.02 8.49
N LEU A 85 7.29 -14.18 8.92
CA LEU A 85 7.60 -14.45 10.33
C LEU A 85 8.74 -13.59 10.86
N GLN A 86 9.77 -13.32 10.05
CA GLN A 86 10.85 -12.39 10.41
C GLN A 86 10.32 -10.95 10.57
N ILE A 87 9.46 -10.51 9.66
CA ILE A 87 8.82 -9.20 9.72
C ILE A 87 7.94 -9.09 10.97
N ALA A 88 7.12 -10.09 11.28
CA ALA A 88 6.32 -10.11 12.51
C ALA A 88 7.20 -10.01 13.78
N THR A 89 8.36 -10.66 13.77
CA THR A 89 9.33 -10.56 14.87
C THR A 89 9.94 -9.16 14.97
N PHE A 90 10.19 -8.50 13.84
CA PHE A 90 10.65 -7.13 13.80
C PHE A 90 9.59 -6.16 14.33
N LEU A 91 8.32 -6.30 13.92
CA LEU A 91 7.21 -5.46 14.39
C LEU A 91 7.02 -5.52 15.91
N LYS A 92 7.17 -6.70 16.52
CA LYS A 92 7.12 -6.85 17.99
C LYS A 92 8.12 -5.97 18.70
N LYS A 93 9.31 -5.77 18.13
CA LYS A 93 10.36 -4.91 18.70
C LYS A 93 10.10 -3.42 18.48
N HIS A 94 9.21 -3.08 17.56
CA HIS A 94 8.83 -1.72 17.19
C HIS A 94 7.35 -1.42 17.52
N ALA A 95 6.83 -2.07 18.56
CA ALA A 95 5.46 -1.85 19.03
C ALA A 95 5.22 -0.37 19.36
N GLY A 96 4.05 0.13 18.97
CA GLY A 96 3.67 1.53 19.16
C GLY A 96 3.97 2.46 17.98
N LEU A 97 4.75 2.03 16.98
CA LEU A 97 4.86 2.76 15.73
C LEU A 97 3.60 2.57 14.87
N PRO A 98 3.14 3.59 14.11
CA PRO A 98 2.11 3.40 13.11
C PRO A 98 2.60 2.43 12.01
N VAL A 99 1.78 1.43 11.72
CA VAL A 99 2.03 0.40 10.70
C VAL A 99 0.92 0.44 9.67
N VAL A 100 1.26 0.72 8.41
CA VAL A 100 0.36 0.60 7.27
C VAL A 100 0.64 -0.70 6.54
N LEU A 101 -0.33 -1.60 6.52
CA LEU A 101 -0.21 -2.89 5.82
C LEU A 101 -1.05 -2.88 4.54
N ASP A 102 -0.40 -2.92 3.39
CA ASP A 102 -1.02 -3.17 2.09
C ASP A 102 -0.95 -4.68 1.79
N PRO A 103 -2.04 -5.43 1.96
CA PRO A 103 -2.02 -6.88 1.86
C PRO A 103 -2.05 -7.31 0.39
N VAL A 104 -0.93 -7.18 -0.30
CA VAL A 104 -0.79 -7.46 -1.73
C VAL A 104 -0.97 -8.95 -2.00
N LEU A 105 -2.21 -9.37 -2.27
CA LEU A 105 -2.60 -10.75 -2.58
C LEU A 105 -2.95 -10.94 -4.07
N ALA A 106 -3.33 -9.87 -4.76
CA ALA A 106 -3.72 -9.88 -6.16
C ALA A 106 -2.78 -8.98 -6.96
N PHE A 107 -1.76 -9.58 -7.54
CA PHE A 107 -0.72 -8.86 -8.23
C PHE A 107 -0.81 -9.11 -9.74
N LYS A 108 -0.92 -8.03 -10.55
CA LYS A 108 -0.88 -8.01 -12.03
C LYS A 108 -1.44 -9.28 -12.70
N GLU A 109 -2.68 -9.63 -12.41
CA GLU A 109 -3.39 -10.77 -13.03
C GLU A 109 -2.68 -12.13 -12.91
N THR A 110 -1.68 -12.28 -12.05
CA THR A 110 -1.12 -13.59 -11.77
C THR A 110 -2.20 -14.49 -11.17
N THR A 111 -2.38 -15.66 -11.75
CA THR A 111 -3.32 -16.69 -11.29
C THR A 111 -2.86 -17.43 -10.04
N SER A 112 -1.76 -17.03 -9.41
CA SER A 112 -1.30 -17.58 -8.15
C SER A 112 -2.29 -17.18 -7.05
N VAL A 113 -3.23 -18.07 -6.79
CA VAL A 113 -4.05 -18.01 -5.58
C VAL A 113 -3.08 -18.30 -4.43
N TYR A 114 -2.80 -17.30 -3.61
CA TYR A 114 -2.08 -17.52 -2.37
C TYR A 114 -2.79 -18.62 -1.61
N GLU A 115 -2.03 -19.59 -1.11
CA GLU A 115 -2.58 -20.68 -0.34
C GLU A 115 -3.33 -20.14 0.88
N LYS A 116 -4.40 -20.83 1.29
CA LYS A 116 -5.17 -20.45 2.49
C LYS A 116 -4.27 -20.24 3.72
N ARG A 117 -3.22 -21.03 3.81
CA ARG A 117 -2.21 -20.93 4.87
C ARG A 117 -1.49 -19.58 4.88
N TYR A 118 -1.08 -19.06 3.71
CA TYR A 118 -0.44 -17.76 3.61
C TYR A 118 -1.38 -16.64 4.10
N MET A 119 -2.63 -16.64 3.66
CA MET A 119 -3.63 -15.65 4.09
C MET A 119 -3.89 -15.73 5.60
N GLN A 120 -4.00 -16.95 6.13
CA GLN A 120 -4.15 -17.16 7.58
C GLN A 120 -2.95 -16.63 8.35
N LEU A 121 -1.74 -16.89 7.87
CA LEU A 121 -0.50 -16.40 8.49
C LEU A 121 -0.42 -14.86 8.45
N LEU A 122 -0.80 -14.25 7.33
CA LEU A 122 -0.88 -12.79 7.18
C LEU A 122 -1.82 -12.18 8.24
N ILE A 123 -3.01 -12.74 8.41
CA ILE A 123 -3.99 -12.31 9.41
C ILE A 123 -3.44 -12.50 10.81
N GLU A 124 -2.98 -13.70 11.16
CA GLU A 124 -2.55 -14.01 12.52
C GLU A 124 -1.28 -13.25 12.95
N LYS A 125 -0.37 -12.98 12.03
CA LYS A 125 0.98 -12.48 12.35
C LYS A 125 1.18 -11.00 12.09
N LEU A 126 0.42 -10.40 11.17
CA LEU A 126 0.63 -8.99 10.79
C LEU A 126 -0.56 -8.08 11.12
N PHE A 127 -1.81 -8.53 10.99
CA PHE A 127 -2.97 -7.70 11.30
C PHE A 127 -2.95 -7.10 12.70
N PRO A 128 -2.55 -7.84 13.77
CA PRO A 128 -2.51 -7.28 15.13
C PRO A 128 -1.53 -6.13 15.34
N PHE A 129 -0.61 -5.92 14.40
CA PHE A 129 0.32 -4.79 14.43
C PHE A 129 -0.14 -3.62 13.54
N ALA A 130 -1.10 -3.87 12.63
CA ALA A 130 -1.51 -2.86 11.65
C ALA A 130 -2.37 -1.79 12.29
N THR A 131 -1.90 -0.53 12.24
CA THR A 131 -2.74 0.64 12.49
C THR A 131 -3.85 0.72 11.46
N ILE A 132 -3.54 0.37 10.22
CA ILE A 132 -4.48 0.34 9.12
C ILE A 132 -4.06 -0.71 8.07
N ILE A 133 -5.04 -1.46 7.56
CA ILE A 133 -4.88 -2.30 6.38
C ILE A 133 -5.58 -1.68 5.17
N THR A 134 -5.00 -1.85 3.97
CA THR A 134 -5.50 -1.21 2.74
C THR A 134 -5.76 -2.20 1.60
N PRO A 135 -6.57 -3.26 1.79
CA PRO A 135 -6.88 -4.20 0.72
C PRO A 135 -7.68 -3.51 -0.41
N ASN A 136 -7.44 -3.92 -1.67
CA ASN A 136 -8.39 -3.63 -2.73
C ASN A 136 -9.59 -4.60 -2.66
N LEU A 137 -10.67 -4.36 -3.45
CA LEU A 137 -11.86 -5.19 -3.44
C LEU A 137 -11.55 -6.68 -3.62
N LYS A 138 -10.67 -7.03 -4.56
CA LYS A 138 -10.31 -8.44 -4.82
C LYS A 138 -9.55 -9.06 -3.65
N GLU A 139 -8.66 -8.31 -3.02
CA GLU A 139 -7.92 -8.74 -1.83
C GLU A 139 -8.87 -8.93 -0.64
N ALA A 140 -9.80 -8.00 -0.44
CA ALA A 140 -10.85 -8.13 0.57
C ALA A 140 -11.71 -9.38 0.32
N GLU A 141 -12.16 -9.62 -0.92
CA GLU A 141 -12.89 -10.83 -1.31
C GLU A 141 -12.12 -12.12 -1.01
N LEU A 142 -10.81 -12.14 -1.26
CA LEU A 142 -9.94 -13.29 -0.95
C LEU A 142 -9.82 -13.52 0.56
N LEU A 143 -9.62 -12.45 1.33
CA LEU A 143 -9.45 -12.53 2.79
C LEU A 143 -10.72 -13.02 3.51
N ILE A 144 -11.91 -12.59 3.04
CA ILE A 144 -13.19 -12.97 3.65
C ILE A 144 -13.88 -14.15 2.97
N GLY A 145 -13.40 -14.59 1.81
CA GLY A 145 -13.88 -15.78 1.09
C GLY A 145 -15.20 -15.62 0.35
N ARG A 146 -15.67 -14.37 0.09
CA ARG A 146 -16.90 -14.10 -0.69
C ARG A 146 -16.78 -12.89 -1.60
N LYS A 147 -17.67 -12.77 -2.58
CA LYS A 147 -17.77 -11.61 -3.48
C LYS A 147 -18.37 -10.40 -2.78
N LEU A 148 -17.97 -9.21 -3.24
CA LEU A 148 -18.42 -7.92 -2.74
C LEU A 148 -18.97 -7.10 -3.92
N THR A 149 -20.28 -6.88 -3.95
CA THR A 149 -20.98 -6.26 -5.07
C THR A 149 -21.80 -5.04 -4.68
N THR A 150 -22.13 -4.89 -3.39
CA THR A 150 -22.89 -3.76 -2.85
C THR A 150 -22.09 -3.00 -1.79
N VAL A 151 -22.52 -1.78 -1.49
CA VAL A 151 -21.92 -0.94 -0.45
C VAL A 151 -22.00 -1.65 0.92
N GLU A 152 -23.16 -2.23 1.22
CA GLU A 152 -23.42 -2.92 2.47
C GLU A 152 -22.51 -4.14 2.65
N GLU A 153 -22.30 -4.92 1.58
CA GLU A 153 -21.37 -6.06 1.60
C GLU A 153 -19.92 -5.63 1.84
N VAL A 154 -19.50 -4.50 1.28
CA VAL A 154 -18.14 -3.95 1.50
C VAL A 154 -17.99 -3.42 2.91
N GLN A 155 -19.02 -2.76 3.46
CA GLN A 155 -19.02 -2.30 4.86
C GLN A 155 -18.93 -3.47 5.83
N GLN A 156 -19.74 -4.52 5.65
CA GLN A 156 -19.64 -5.75 6.45
C GLN A 156 -18.27 -6.42 6.34
N ALA A 157 -17.70 -6.45 5.15
CA ALA A 157 -16.34 -6.97 4.95
C ALA A 157 -15.29 -6.16 5.71
N ALA A 158 -15.42 -4.84 5.77
CA ALA A 158 -14.53 -4.00 6.56
C ALA A 158 -14.63 -4.30 8.07
N GLU A 159 -15.85 -4.52 8.58
CA GLU A 159 -16.09 -4.95 9.97
C GLU A 159 -15.47 -6.33 10.25
N GLU A 160 -15.67 -7.29 9.34
CA GLU A 160 -15.09 -8.63 9.47
C GLU A 160 -13.55 -8.56 9.49
N LEU A 161 -12.92 -7.81 8.57
CA LEU A 161 -11.48 -7.63 8.52
C LEU A 161 -10.93 -6.93 9.78
N ASN A 162 -11.67 -5.96 10.33
CA ASN A 162 -11.33 -5.32 11.60
C ASN A 162 -11.38 -6.35 12.75
N SER A 163 -12.41 -7.20 12.79
CA SER A 163 -12.54 -8.25 13.80
C SER A 163 -11.43 -9.31 13.76
N LEU A 164 -10.74 -9.44 12.60
CA LEU A 164 -9.58 -10.30 12.44
C LEU A 164 -8.28 -9.69 13.01
N GLY A 165 -8.33 -8.49 13.58
CA GLY A 165 -7.24 -7.90 14.35
C GLY A 165 -6.65 -6.61 13.82
N ALA A 166 -7.02 -6.14 12.63
CA ALA A 166 -6.58 -4.84 12.13
C ALA A 166 -7.34 -3.70 12.83
N ALA A 167 -6.63 -2.68 13.34
CA ALA A 167 -7.28 -1.59 14.07
C ALA A 167 -8.20 -0.75 13.16
N THR A 168 -7.82 -0.55 11.92
CA THR A 168 -8.60 0.19 10.91
C THR A 168 -8.49 -0.49 9.55
N VAL A 169 -9.53 -0.39 8.74
CA VAL A 169 -9.61 -0.99 7.41
C VAL A 169 -9.99 0.07 6.38
N VAL A 170 -9.30 0.10 5.24
CA VAL A 170 -9.74 0.81 4.03
C VAL A 170 -9.79 -0.16 2.86
N ILE A 171 -11.00 -0.49 2.40
CA ILE A 171 -11.18 -1.28 1.19
C ILE A 171 -11.20 -0.35 -0.02
N LYS A 172 -10.16 -0.47 -0.86
CA LYS A 172 -10.00 0.34 -2.07
C LYS A 172 -10.92 -0.19 -3.19
N GLY A 173 -11.92 0.59 -3.60
CA GLY A 173 -12.77 0.25 -4.74
C GLY A 173 -12.11 0.56 -6.08
N GLY A 174 -11.49 1.74 -6.19
CA GLY A 174 -10.75 2.17 -7.37
C GLY A 174 -11.50 1.93 -8.68
N ASN A 175 -10.83 1.41 -9.69
CA ASN A 175 -11.43 1.08 -10.99
C ASN A 175 -12.37 -0.16 -10.95
N ARG A 176 -12.29 -0.97 -9.90
CA ARG A 176 -13.11 -2.18 -9.75
C ARG A 176 -14.50 -1.90 -9.23
N TRP A 177 -14.72 -0.78 -8.56
CA TRP A 177 -16.05 -0.34 -8.17
C TRP A 177 -16.85 0.09 -9.39
N LEU A 178 -18.13 -0.28 -9.47
CA LEU A 178 -18.99 0.06 -10.61
C LEU A 178 -19.32 1.56 -10.64
N GLY A 179 -19.51 2.10 -11.83
CA GLY A 179 -19.89 3.50 -12.06
C GLY A 179 -18.70 4.43 -12.32
N GLN A 180 -18.96 5.73 -12.27
CA GLN A 180 -18.02 6.81 -12.63
C GLN A 180 -17.15 7.30 -11.45
N GLU A 181 -17.40 6.78 -10.25
CA GLU A 181 -16.72 7.18 -9.03
C GLU A 181 -15.74 6.13 -8.55
N ALA A 182 -14.56 6.55 -8.15
CA ALA A 182 -13.59 5.76 -7.40
C ALA A 182 -13.92 5.90 -5.91
N ARG A 183 -14.51 4.86 -5.33
CA ARG A 183 -14.93 4.83 -3.92
C ARG A 183 -13.99 3.97 -3.11
N ASP A 184 -13.59 4.47 -1.93
CA ASP A 184 -12.90 3.68 -0.92
C ASP A 184 -13.72 3.70 0.36
N PHE A 185 -13.69 2.59 1.08
CA PHE A 185 -14.53 2.31 2.22
C PHE A 185 -13.67 2.21 3.48
N PHE A 186 -13.73 3.23 4.32
CA PHE A 186 -13.02 3.32 5.58
C PHE A 186 -13.88 2.83 6.74
N TYR A 187 -13.27 2.08 7.66
CA TYR A 187 -13.88 1.65 8.92
C TYR A 187 -12.84 1.64 10.04
N ASP A 188 -13.08 2.33 11.14
CA ASP A 188 -12.17 2.48 12.29
C ASP A 188 -12.58 1.67 13.53
N GLY A 189 -13.51 0.73 13.37
CA GLY A 189 -14.10 -0.04 14.46
C GLY A 189 -15.36 0.60 15.03
N GLN A 190 -15.73 1.83 14.60
CA GLN A 190 -16.91 2.56 15.10
C GLN A 190 -17.77 3.13 13.97
N GLN A 191 -17.17 3.72 12.96
CA GLN A 191 -17.87 4.43 11.90
C GLN A 191 -17.40 4.02 10.50
N HIS A 192 -18.35 4.03 9.57
CA HIS A 192 -18.07 3.86 8.14
C HIS A 192 -18.01 5.23 7.46
N ILE A 193 -16.96 5.45 6.68
CA ILE A 193 -16.81 6.64 5.85
C ILE A 193 -16.51 6.21 4.43
N GLN A 194 -17.22 6.78 3.45
CA GLN A 194 -16.92 6.61 2.04
C GLN A 194 -16.11 7.81 1.53
N LEU A 195 -14.96 7.53 0.96
CA LEU A 195 -14.10 8.51 0.30
C LEU A 195 -14.34 8.41 -1.21
N VAL A 196 -14.78 9.49 -1.83
CA VAL A 196 -15.20 9.49 -3.23
C VAL A 196 -14.40 10.50 -4.03
N LYS A 197 -13.91 10.08 -5.20
CA LYS A 197 -13.33 10.94 -6.24
C LYS A 197 -13.88 10.52 -7.60
N GLU A 198 -13.80 11.38 -8.59
CA GLU A 198 -14.06 11.00 -9.96
C GLU A 198 -13.08 9.93 -10.44
N LYS A 199 -13.57 8.96 -11.20
CA LYS A 199 -12.74 7.88 -11.72
C LYS A 199 -11.90 8.37 -12.89
N VAL A 200 -10.59 8.27 -12.79
CA VAL A 200 -9.67 8.56 -13.88
C VAL A 200 -9.60 7.35 -14.81
N MET A 201 -10.03 7.55 -16.06
CA MET A 201 -9.93 6.52 -17.11
C MET A 201 -8.54 6.57 -17.75
N ALA A 202 -7.57 5.93 -17.10
CA ALA A 202 -6.18 5.87 -17.56
C ALA A 202 -5.65 4.43 -17.52
N HIS A 203 -4.65 4.16 -18.37
CA HIS A 203 -3.88 2.91 -18.35
C HIS A 203 -2.66 2.97 -17.41
N THR A 204 -2.44 4.12 -16.76
CA THR A 204 -1.28 4.43 -15.92
C THR A 204 -1.61 4.26 -14.43
N ILE A 205 -2.23 3.13 -14.08
CA ILE A 205 -2.71 2.85 -12.72
C ILE A 205 -1.77 1.98 -11.89
N ASP A 206 -0.73 1.43 -12.52
CA ASP A 206 0.25 0.60 -11.78
C ASP A 206 0.94 1.44 -10.70
N GLY A 207 1.00 0.90 -9.49
CA GLY A 207 1.55 1.60 -8.33
C GLY A 207 0.56 2.43 -7.52
N ALA A 208 -0.67 2.67 -8.01
CA ALA A 208 -1.67 3.45 -7.27
C ALA A 208 -1.94 2.89 -5.86
N GLY A 209 -2.03 1.55 -5.70
CA GLY A 209 -2.23 0.90 -4.40
C GLY A 209 -1.07 1.13 -3.44
N CYS A 210 0.16 0.91 -3.90
CA CYS A 210 1.38 1.14 -3.10
C CYS A 210 1.52 2.62 -2.74
N SER A 211 1.27 3.55 -3.70
CA SER A 211 1.28 4.99 -3.45
C SER A 211 0.26 5.40 -2.38
N PHE A 212 -0.94 4.82 -2.42
CA PHE A 212 -1.99 5.08 -1.44
C PHE A 212 -1.54 4.69 -0.02
N ALA A 213 -1.09 3.44 0.16
CA ALA A 213 -0.62 2.96 1.44
C ALA A 213 0.59 3.76 1.96
N SER A 214 1.53 4.11 1.08
CA SER A 214 2.72 4.88 1.44
C SER A 214 2.39 6.33 1.79
N ALA A 215 1.46 6.97 1.08
CA ALA A 215 0.98 8.32 1.40
C ALA A 215 0.26 8.36 2.76
N ILE A 216 -0.56 7.34 3.08
CA ILE A 216 -1.14 7.18 4.43
C ILE A 216 -0.03 7.12 5.47
N GLY A 217 0.98 6.25 5.28
CA GLY A 217 2.11 6.11 6.20
C GLY A 217 2.85 7.42 6.42
N ALA A 218 3.17 8.13 5.33
CA ALA A 218 3.85 9.41 5.37
C ALA A 218 3.03 10.47 6.12
N ASN A 219 1.71 10.53 5.92
CA ASN A 219 0.83 11.46 6.62
C ASN A 219 0.71 11.12 8.11
N LEU A 220 0.60 9.83 8.47
CA LEU A 220 0.55 9.39 9.87
C LEU A 220 1.81 9.76 10.65
N VAL A 221 3.01 9.53 10.10
CA VAL A 221 4.25 9.90 10.79
C VAL A 221 4.44 11.42 10.92
N LYS A 222 3.78 12.22 10.08
CA LYS A 222 3.69 13.68 10.19
C LYS A 222 2.69 14.16 11.25
N GLY A 223 1.87 13.24 11.80
CA GLY A 223 0.91 13.51 12.87
C GLY A 223 -0.51 13.86 12.40
N TYR A 224 -0.84 13.62 11.12
CA TYR A 224 -2.23 13.79 10.66
C TYR A 224 -3.16 12.75 11.31
N PRO A 225 -4.40 13.13 11.67
CA PRO A 225 -5.43 12.17 12.08
C PRO A 225 -5.64 11.11 11.00
N LEU A 226 -5.99 9.89 11.39
CA LEU A 226 -6.01 8.73 10.48
C LEU A 226 -6.93 8.94 9.26
N ILE A 227 -8.16 9.44 9.49
CA ILE A 227 -9.10 9.69 8.37
C ILE A 227 -8.60 10.78 7.42
N GLU A 228 -7.97 11.83 7.96
CA GLU A 228 -7.37 12.89 7.16
C GLU A 228 -6.16 12.36 6.36
N ALA A 229 -5.32 11.52 6.99
CA ALA A 229 -4.20 10.86 6.31
C ALA A 229 -4.67 10.02 5.11
N VAL A 230 -5.82 9.34 5.23
CA VAL A 230 -6.42 8.54 4.17
C VAL A 230 -7.01 9.42 3.06
N ASP A 231 -7.70 10.51 3.38
CA ASP A 231 -8.29 11.43 2.39
C ASP A 231 -7.21 12.16 1.58
N LEU A 232 -6.17 12.64 2.26
CA LEU A 232 -5.00 13.23 1.60
C LEU A 232 -4.31 12.21 0.67
N ALA A 233 -4.17 10.96 1.10
CA ALA A 233 -3.60 9.90 0.28
C ALA A 233 -4.46 9.60 -0.96
N LYS A 234 -5.80 9.61 -0.83
CA LYS A 234 -6.73 9.44 -1.96
C LYS A 234 -6.56 10.56 -2.98
N THR A 235 -6.46 11.81 -2.52
CA THR A 235 -6.21 12.97 -3.38
C THR A 235 -4.87 12.85 -4.09
N TYR A 236 -3.81 12.53 -3.36
CA TYR A 236 -2.47 12.33 -3.91
C TYR A 236 -2.43 11.25 -5.02
N VAL A 237 -3.06 10.11 -4.78
CA VAL A 237 -3.10 9.03 -5.78
C VAL A 237 -3.91 9.41 -7.01
N HIS A 238 -5.03 10.12 -6.85
CA HIS A 238 -5.81 10.61 -7.97
C HIS A 238 -4.95 11.45 -8.92
N GLU A 239 -4.20 12.43 -8.39
CA GLU A 239 -3.29 13.26 -9.17
C GLU A 239 -2.13 12.46 -9.79
N ALA A 240 -1.60 11.50 -9.06
CA ALA A 240 -0.53 10.63 -9.56
C ALA A 240 -0.99 9.72 -10.72
N ILE A 241 -2.27 9.32 -10.77
CA ILE A 241 -2.87 8.60 -11.89
C ILE A 241 -3.04 9.54 -13.10
N VAL A 242 -3.56 10.76 -12.88
CA VAL A 242 -3.72 11.78 -13.93
C VAL A 242 -2.40 12.09 -14.60
N SER A 243 -1.33 12.22 -13.83
CA SER A 243 0.03 12.52 -14.31
C SER A 243 0.80 11.30 -14.81
N GLY A 244 0.20 10.11 -14.78
CA GLY A 244 0.87 8.84 -15.02
C GLY A 244 1.67 8.74 -16.31
N VAL A 245 2.67 7.86 -16.31
CA VAL A 245 3.61 7.62 -17.42
C VAL A 245 3.33 6.29 -18.08
N GLN A 246 3.09 6.31 -19.39
CA GLN A 246 3.00 5.11 -20.21
C GLN A 246 4.42 4.69 -20.63
N LEU A 247 4.86 3.51 -20.19
CA LEU A 247 6.19 2.98 -20.53
C LEU A 247 6.18 2.25 -21.86
N ASN A 248 5.15 1.43 -22.10
CA ASN A 248 4.88 0.75 -23.36
C ASN A 248 3.41 0.33 -23.43
N ALA A 249 3.01 -0.45 -24.43
CA ALA A 249 1.61 -0.89 -24.59
C ALA A 249 1.08 -1.73 -23.42
N ALA A 250 1.94 -2.38 -22.65
CA ALA A 250 1.56 -3.28 -21.55
C ALA A 250 1.72 -2.66 -20.15
N PHE A 251 2.58 -1.65 -19.99
CA PHE A 251 2.96 -1.10 -18.69
C PHE A 251 2.80 0.42 -18.66
N GLY A 252 2.06 0.90 -17.68
CA GLY A 252 1.91 2.33 -17.36
C GLY A 252 1.82 2.51 -15.85
N SER A 253 2.59 3.45 -15.32
CA SER A 253 2.72 3.67 -13.88
C SER A 253 2.25 5.04 -13.48
N VAL A 254 1.76 5.16 -12.25
CA VAL A 254 1.51 6.46 -11.62
C VAL A 254 2.79 7.29 -11.59
N TRP A 255 2.67 8.59 -11.75
CA TRP A 255 3.79 9.51 -11.60
C TRP A 255 3.54 10.51 -10.48
N HIS A 256 4.49 10.58 -9.57
CA HIS A 256 4.38 11.29 -8.31
C HIS A 256 4.78 12.77 -8.39
N GLU A 257 4.88 13.36 -9.60
CA GLU A 257 5.23 14.78 -9.77
C GLU A 257 4.09 15.72 -9.35
N GLY A 258 2.83 15.24 -9.36
CA GLY A 258 1.63 16.08 -9.29
C GLY A 258 1.40 16.85 -8.00
N LEU A 259 1.89 16.37 -6.86
CA LEU A 259 1.67 17.03 -5.58
C LEU A 259 2.96 17.03 -4.75
N ARG A 260 3.79 18.05 -4.93
CA ARG A 260 4.74 18.42 -3.89
C ARG A 260 3.94 18.96 -2.71
N ALA A 261 3.86 18.18 -1.61
CA ALA A 261 3.18 18.58 -0.39
C ALA A 261 3.77 19.93 0.11
N GLY A 262 3.01 21.02 -0.01
CA GLY A 262 3.42 22.37 0.36
C GLY A 262 3.91 23.26 -0.80
N GLY A 263 3.72 22.86 -2.04
CA GLY A 263 4.16 23.60 -3.22
C GLY A 263 3.28 24.79 -3.56
N VAL A 264 3.87 25.95 -3.60
CA VAL A 264 3.47 27.10 -4.42
C VAL A 264 3.31 26.58 -5.85
N ALA A 265 2.11 26.76 -6.44
CA ALA A 265 1.93 26.61 -7.88
C ALA A 265 2.94 27.54 -8.56
N ASP A 266 3.92 26.95 -9.25
CA ASP A 266 4.83 27.69 -10.11
C ASP A 266 4.01 28.24 -11.29
N ASN A 267 3.61 29.48 -11.17
CA ASN A 267 2.86 30.26 -12.20
C ASN A 267 3.76 30.68 -13.35
N ASP A 268 4.89 30.04 -13.59
CA ASP A 268 5.85 30.36 -14.65
C ASP A 268 5.78 29.39 -15.86
N LYS A 269 4.59 29.21 -16.43
CA LYS A 269 4.48 28.76 -17.83
C LYS A 269 3.54 29.68 -18.60
N LYS A 270 3.94 30.93 -18.72
CA LYS A 270 3.48 31.84 -19.80
C LYS A 270 4.65 32.77 -20.16
N ASN A 271 5.45 32.32 -21.13
CA ASN A 271 6.02 33.17 -22.17
C ASN A 271 6.53 32.32 -23.33
#